data_37fe8c95d5e6af063dd62fad2a34f25a
#
_entry.id   37fe8c95d5e6af063dd62fad2a34f25a
#
_cell.length_a   1.000
_cell.length_b   1.000
_cell.length_c   1.000
_cell.angle_alpha   90.00
_cell.angle_beta   90.00
_cell.angle_gamma   90.00
#
_symmetry.space_group_name_H-M   'P 1'
#
loop_
_entity.id
_entity.type
_entity.pdbx_description
1 polymer ?
#
loop_
_entity_poly.entity_id
_entity_poly.type
_entity_poly.pdbx_seq_one_letter_code
_entity_poly.pdbx_strand_id
1 'polypeptide(L)'
;MSEHSQPIERSLIIMGVSGCGKSTVGSLLSEETGAAFFDGDDFHPAANIAKMKEGISLTDTDRQGWLETLRDLLSEHDEPIIIACSALKQSYRDILDSGKHVPEYIYLHGSKETLLKRMQARDHFMPASLLDSQLATLEEPTKNCLAVSIEPPIEQVIAEIISNII
;
A
#
# COMPACT_ATOMS: atom_id res chain seq x y z
N MET A 1 5.92 -10.42 -28.39
CA MET A 1 5.46 -11.05 -27.18
C MET A 1 5.47 -10.08 -26.01
N SER A 2 4.45 -10.11 -25.24
CA SER A 2 4.32 -9.16 -24.14
C SER A 2 5.02 -9.66 -22.89
N GLU A 3 5.80 -8.79 -22.27
CA GLU A 3 6.34 -9.05 -20.96
C GLU A 3 5.24 -9.01 -19.89
N HIS A 4 4.10 -8.44 -20.24
CA HIS A 4 2.97 -8.27 -19.33
C HIS A 4 1.91 -9.32 -19.63
N SER A 5 2.27 -10.57 -19.39
CA SER A 5 1.40 -11.69 -19.73
C SER A 5 0.32 -11.94 -18.68
N GLN A 6 0.30 -11.18 -17.59
CA GLN A 6 -0.55 -11.45 -16.43
C GLN A 6 -1.38 -10.22 -16.04
N PRO A 7 -2.31 -9.80 -16.91
CA PRO A 7 -3.14 -8.63 -16.58
C PRO A 7 -4.04 -8.89 -15.38
N ILE A 8 -4.27 -7.87 -14.56
CA ILE A 8 -5.17 -7.95 -13.42
C ILE A 8 -6.57 -7.47 -13.83
N GLU A 9 -7.57 -7.98 -13.13
CA GLU A 9 -8.97 -7.61 -13.42
C GLU A 9 -9.49 -6.52 -12.49
N ARG A 10 -8.84 -6.33 -11.33
CA ARG A 10 -9.23 -5.34 -10.34
C ARG A 10 -8.02 -4.53 -9.93
N SER A 11 -8.27 -3.26 -9.58
CA SER A 11 -7.21 -2.43 -9.01
C SER A 11 -6.76 -2.99 -7.67
N LEU A 12 -5.49 -2.77 -7.34
CA LEU A 12 -4.88 -3.29 -6.12
C LEU A 12 -4.41 -2.14 -5.25
N ILE A 13 -4.63 -2.28 -3.94
CA ILE A 13 -3.99 -1.46 -2.92
C ILE A 13 -2.95 -2.33 -2.23
N ILE A 14 -1.67 -1.95 -2.36
CA ILE A 14 -0.60 -2.64 -1.64
C ILE A 14 -0.49 -1.97 -0.29
N MET A 15 -0.90 -2.67 0.77
CA MET A 15 -1.03 -2.06 2.10
C MET A 15 -0.11 -2.72 3.12
N GLY A 16 0.11 -2.02 4.21
CA GLY A 16 0.92 -2.49 5.32
C GLY A 16 1.64 -1.36 6.01
N VAL A 17 2.36 -1.69 7.09
CA VAL A 17 3.10 -0.71 7.87
C VAL A 17 4.42 -0.34 7.18
N SER A 18 5.10 0.68 7.69
CA SER A 18 6.41 1.08 7.19
C SER A 18 7.39 -0.10 7.20
N GLY A 19 8.24 -0.16 6.20
CA GLY A 19 9.25 -1.21 6.08
C GLY A 19 8.78 -2.48 5.40
N CYS A 20 7.49 -2.61 5.09
CA CYS A 20 6.98 -3.84 4.48
C CYS A 20 7.24 -3.93 2.96
N GLY A 21 7.66 -2.83 2.32
CA GLY A 21 8.06 -2.88 0.91
C GLY A 21 6.95 -2.59 -0.08
N LYS A 22 5.94 -1.80 0.30
CA LYS A 22 4.79 -1.51 -0.55
C LYS A 22 5.16 -0.98 -1.93
N SER A 23 6.04 0.02 -1.98
CA SER A 23 6.41 0.65 -3.26
C SER A 23 7.19 -0.30 -4.15
N THR A 24 8.09 -1.07 -3.56
CA THR A 24 8.88 -2.06 -4.31
C THR A 24 7.96 -3.13 -4.90
N VAL A 25 7.07 -3.68 -4.08
CA VAL A 25 6.12 -4.70 -4.54
C VAL A 25 5.20 -4.12 -5.62
N GLY A 26 4.68 -2.91 -5.40
CA GLY A 26 3.81 -2.26 -6.37
C GLY A 26 4.48 -2.05 -7.71
N SER A 27 5.74 -1.59 -7.71
CA SER A 27 6.49 -1.37 -8.94
C SER A 27 6.73 -2.68 -9.69
N LEU A 28 7.10 -3.73 -8.97
CA LEU A 28 7.36 -5.03 -9.59
C LEU A 28 6.07 -5.65 -10.15
N LEU A 29 4.96 -5.51 -9.44
CA LEU A 29 3.68 -5.98 -9.96
C LEU A 29 3.26 -5.19 -11.20
N SER A 30 3.55 -3.90 -11.24
CA SER A 30 3.28 -3.08 -12.42
C SER A 30 4.05 -3.62 -13.64
N GLU A 31 5.31 -3.98 -13.46
CA GLU A 31 6.11 -4.56 -14.54
C GLU A 31 5.53 -5.88 -15.03
N GLU A 32 5.05 -6.71 -14.09
CA GLU A 32 4.54 -8.05 -14.44
C GLU A 32 3.15 -8.02 -15.06
N THR A 33 2.33 -7.04 -14.69
CA THR A 33 0.92 -7.02 -15.09
C THR A 33 0.60 -5.98 -16.15
N GLY A 34 1.47 -4.99 -16.33
CA GLY A 34 1.20 -3.87 -17.23
C GLY A 34 0.31 -2.79 -16.63
N ALA A 35 -0.19 -2.98 -15.41
CA ALA A 35 -1.02 -1.98 -14.75
C ALA A 35 -0.17 -0.79 -14.26
N ALA A 36 -0.71 0.42 -14.35
CA ALA A 36 0.00 1.61 -13.87
C ALA A 36 0.15 1.57 -12.36
N PHE A 37 1.30 2.01 -11.87
CA PHE A 37 1.58 2.08 -10.44
C PHE A 37 1.65 3.51 -9.96
N PHE A 38 1.01 3.78 -8.81
CA PHE A 38 1.04 5.08 -8.15
C PHE A 38 1.41 4.89 -6.69
N ASP A 39 2.33 5.72 -6.20
CA ASP A 39 2.64 5.75 -4.77
C ASP A 39 1.64 6.71 -4.11
N GLY A 40 0.85 6.18 -3.17
CA GLY A 40 -0.17 6.98 -2.49
C GLY A 40 0.40 8.18 -1.75
N ASP A 41 1.65 8.08 -1.28
CA ASP A 41 2.28 9.20 -0.57
C ASP A 41 2.46 10.43 -1.45
N ASP A 42 2.54 10.27 -2.76
CA ASP A 42 2.66 11.40 -3.68
C ASP A 42 1.40 12.25 -3.76
N PHE A 43 0.31 11.79 -3.18
CA PHE A 43 -0.99 12.46 -3.26
C PHE A 43 -1.39 13.17 -1.98
N HIS A 44 -0.51 13.25 -0.99
CA HIS A 44 -0.78 14.00 0.23
C HIS A 44 -0.84 15.49 -0.06
N PRO A 45 -1.79 16.22 0.55
CA PRO A 45 -1.78 17.69 0.48
C PRO A 45 -0.58 18.27 1.22
N ALA A 46 -0.21 19.49 0.87
CA ALA A 46 0.97 20.14 1.45
C ALA A 46 0.93 20.20 2.98
N ALA A 47 -0.25 20.37 3.57
CA ALA A 47 -0.38 20.41 5.03
C ALA A 47 0.02 19.08 5.68
N ASN A 48 -0.31 17.95 5.03
CA ASN A 48 0.08 16.64 5.54
C ASN A 48 1.58 16.43 5.41
N ILE A 49 2.15 16.84 4.29
CA ILE A 49 3.60 16.74 4.06
C ILE A 49 4.35 17.54 5.12
N ALA A 50 3.88 18.75 5.44
CA ALA A 50 4.51 19.59 6.45
C ALA A 50 4.50 18.92 7.82
N LYS A 51 3.37 18.32 8.21
CA LYS A 51 3.28 17.59 9.48
C LYS A 51 4.24 16.41 9.53
N MET A 52 4.30 15.64 8.46
CA MET A 52 5.19 14.46 8.41
C MET A 52 6.64 14.86 8.51
N LYS A 53 7.04 15.97 7.89
CA LYS A 53 8.42 16.46 7.98
C LYS A 53 8.79 16.87 9.40
N GLU A 54 7.83 17.33 10.19
CA GLU A 54 8.05 17.75 11.58
C GLU A 54 7.87 16.59 12.56
N GLY A 55 7.60 15.37 12.05
CA GLY A 55 7.39 14.21 12.90
C GLY A 55 6.03 14.19 13.58
N ILE A 56 5.09 15.01 13.11
CA ILE A 56 3.74 15.07 13.67
C ILE A 56 2.88 14.01 12.99
N SER A 57 2.22 13.16 13.80
CA SER A 57 1.33 12.13 13.26
C SER A 57 0.11 12.75 12.61
N LEU A 58 -0.34 12.17 11.50
CA LEU A 58 -1.56 12.60 10.84
C LEU A 58 -2.77 12.08 11.59
N THR A 59 -3.78 12.93 11.73
CA THR A 59 -5.08 12.54 12.30
C THR A 59 -5.94 11.88 11.22
N ASP A 60 -7.05 11.26 11.64
CA ASP A 60 -8.01 10.71 10.69
C ASP A 60 -8.57 11.81 9.78
N THR A 61 -8.79 13.00 10.34
CA THR A 61 -9.27 14.15 9.55
C THR A 61 -8.24 14.56 8.50
N ASP A 62 -6.95 14.57 8.88
CA ASP A 62 -5.88 14.88 7.92
C ASP A 62 -5.85 13.89 6.76
N ARG A 63 -6.15 12.63 7.04
CA ARG A 63 -6.08 11.57 6.03
C ARG A 63 -7.31 11.52 5.13
N GLN A 64 -8.44 12.04 5.58
CA GLN A 64 -9.70 11.87 4.85
C GLN A 64 -9.63 12.41 3.42
N GLY A 65 -9.18 13.64 3.23
CA GLY A 65 -9.05 14.22 1.89
C GLY A 65 -8.08 13.47 1.01
N TRP A 66 -6.99 13.01 1.62
CA TRP A 66 -5.99 12.21 0.90
C TRP A 66 -6.58 10.88 0.42
N LEU A 67 -7.31 10.19 1.30
CA LEU A 67 -7.96 8.92 0.94
C LEU A 67 -9.02 9.11 -0.13
N GLU A 68 -9.76 10.21 -0.06
CA GLU A 68 -10.73 10.55 -1.11
C GLU A 68 -10.05 10.78 -2.45
N THR A 69 -8.89 11.42 -2.44
CA THR A 69 -8.09 11.62 -3.66
C THR A 69 -7.69 10.27 -4.26
N LEU A 70 -7.25 9.34 -3.42
CA LEU A 70 -6.87 8.00 -3.90
C LEU A 70 -8.09 7.22 -4.41
N ARG A 71 -9.24 7.34 -3.74
CA ARG A 71 -10.49 6.77 -4.21
C ARG A 71 -10.85 7.29 -5.60
N ASP A 72 -10.72 8.60 -5.79
CA ASP A 72 -11.03 9.22 -7.07
C ASP A 72 -10.05 8.76 -8.16
N LEU A 73 -8.78 8.58 -7.79
CA LEU A 73 -7.78 8.04 -8.71
C LEU A 73 -8.19 6.66 -9.22
N LEU A 74 -8.66 5.79 -8.31
CA LEU A 74 -9.17 4.47 -8.69
C LEU A 74 -10.37 4.59 -9.64
N SER A 75 -11.27 5.54 -9.36
CA SER A 75 -12.51 5.70 -10.11
C SER A 75 -12.29 6.31 -11.50
N GLU A 76 -11.26 7.15 -11.66
CA GLU A 76 -10.97 7.83 -12.91
C GLU A 76 -10.37 6.90 -13.98
N HIS A 77 -9.76 5.81 -13.55
CA HIS A 77 -9.12 4.89 -14.47
C HIS A 77 -10.11 3.79 -14.89
N ASP A 78 -10.28 3.61 -16.19
CA ASP A 78 -11.12 2.53 -16.71
C ASP A 78 -10.44 1.18 -16.54
N GLU A 79 -9.12 1.15 -16.61
CA GLU A 79 -8.35 -0.07 -16.42
C GLU A 79 -7.82 -0.16 -14.99
N PRO A 80 -7.62 -1.39 -14.48
CA PRO A 80 -7.07 -1.56 -13.13
C PRO A 80 -5.71 -0.89 -12.95
N ILE A 81 -5.50 -0.31 -11.77
CA ILE A 81 -4.24 0.31 -11.39
C ILE A 81 -3.77 -0.26 -10.05
N ILE A 82 -2.53 0.03 -9.69
CA ILE A 82 -1.91 -0.41 -8.44
C ILE A 82 -1.53 0.83 -7.65
N ILE A 83 -1.96 0.90 -6.39
CA ILE A 83 -1.62 2.02 -5.50
C ILE A 83 -0.94 1.46 -4.25
N ALA A 84 0.19 2.03 -3.84
CA ALA A 84 0.81 1.75 -2.55
C ALA A 84 0.23 2.71 -1.52
N CYS A 85 -0.41 2.18 -0.49
CA CYS A 85 -1.06 2.99 0.55
C CYS A 85 -1.15 2.15 1.82
N SER A 86 -0.71 2.70 2.96
CA SER A 86 -0.71 1.93 4.21
C SER A 86 -2.09 1.39 4.60
N ALA A 87 -3.14 2.17 4.44
CA ALA A 87 -4.54 1.76 4.63
C ALA A 87 -4.78 0.98 5.93
N LEU A 88 -4.24 1.47 7.04
CA LEU A 88 -4.14 0.70 8.28
C LEU A 88 -5.46 0.44 8.98
N LYS A 89 -6.44 1.33 8.86
CA LYS A 89 -7.73 1.18 9.53
C LYS A 89 -8.82 0.78 8.55
N GLN A 90 -9.80 0.05 9.05
CA GLN A 90 -10.96 -0.29 8.24
C GLN A 90 -11.70 0.97 7.74
N SER A 91 -11.76 2.00 8.57
CA SER A 91 -12.41 3.25 8.16
C SER A 91 -11.68 3.90 6.95
N TYR A 92 -10.36 3.75 6.87
CA TYR A 92 -9.61 4.24 5.70
C TYR A 92 -9.97 3.41 4.46
N ARG A 93 -10.05 2.10 4.62
CA ARG A 93 -10.41 1.22 3.51
C ARG A 93 -11.85 1.44 3.06
N ASP A 94 -12.74 1.77 4.00
CA ASP A 94 -14.12 2.10 3.65
C ASP A 94 -14.20 3.31 2.72
N ILE A 95 -13.33 4.31 2.94
CA ILE A 95 -13.27 5.47 2.06
C ILE A 95 -12.77 5.06 0.68
N LEU A 96 -11.70 4.26 0.63
CA LEU A 96 -11.14 3.79 -0.63
C LEU A 96 -12.15 2.93 -1.41
N ASP A 97 -12.99 2.18 -0.71
CA ASP A 97 -14.00 1.31 -1.32
C ASP A 97 -15.25 2.06 -1.79
N SER A 98 -15.39 3.33 -1.41
CA SER A 98 -16.65 4.07 -1.66
C SER A 98 -16.77 4.62 -3.07
N GLY A 99 -15.78 4.45 -3.91
CA GLY A 99 -15.80 4.94 -5.28
C GLY A 99 -16.41 3.96 -6.26
N LYS A 100 -16.25 4.29 -7.54
CA LYS A 100 -16.80 3.49 -8.65
C LYS A 100 -16.16 2.11 -8.75
N HIS A 101 -14.86 2.01 -8.46
CA HIS A 101 -14.11 0.76 -8.54
C HIS A 101 -13.60 0.37 -7.17
N VAL A 102 -14.08 -0.76 -6.64
CA VAL A 102 -13.65 -1.28 -5.34
C VAL A 102 -12.36 -2.08 -5.54
N PRO A 103 -11.26 -1.69 -4.89
CA PRO A 103 -9.99 -2.39 -5.06
C PRO A 103 -9.92 -3.67 -4.24
N GLU A 104 -8.94 -4.51 -4.59
CA GLU A 104 -8.54 -5.63 -3.75
C GLU A 104 -7.27 -5.23 -2.99
N TYR A 105 -7.14 -5.69 -1.76
CA TYR A 105 -6.01 -5.31 -0.89
C TYR A 105 -4.98 -6.43 -0.85
N ILE A 106 -3.73 -6.07 -1.07
CA ILE A 106 -2.59 -6.98 -0.86
C ILE A 106 -1.95 -6.53 0.44
N TYR A 107 -2.16 -7.29 1.50
CA TYR A 107 -1.66 -6.96 2.83
C TYR A 107 -0.29 -7.60 3.04
N LEU A 108 0.75 -6.77 3.01
CA LEU A 108 2.12 -7.22 3.25
C LEU A 108 2.40 -7.18 4.74
N HIS A 109 2.80 -8.32 5.30
CA HIS A 109 3.07 -8.42 6.73
C HIS A 109 4.38 -9.14 7.00
N GLY A 110 4.97 -8.87 8.13
CA GLY A 110 6.22 -9.50 8.55
C GLY A 110 6.45 -9.30 10.02
N SER A 111 7.49 -9.93 10.57
CA SER A 111 7.84 -9.75 11.96
C SER A 111 8.32 -8.33 12.21
N LYS A 112 8.14 -7.85 13.44
CA LYS A 112 8.63 -6.53 13.83
C LYS A 112 10.14 -6.43 13.60
N GLU A 113 10.88 -7.50 13.87
CA GLU A 113 12.31 -7.55 13.65
C GLU A 113 12.68 -7.29 12.20
N THR A 114 12.01 -7.97 11.26
CA THR A 114 12.24 -7.79 9.83
C THR A 114 11.91 -6.37 9.39
N LEU A 115 10.78 -5.85 9.86
CA LEU A 115 10.34 -4.50 9.53
C LEU A 115 11.34 -3.45 10.02
N LEU A 116 11.83 -3.60 11.25
CA LEU A 116 12.82 -2.69 11.80
C LEU A 116 14.12 -2.71 11.01
N LYS A 117 14.59 -3.90 10.62
CA LYS A 117 15.80 -4.03 9.81
C LYS A 117 15.66 -3.29 8.48
N ARG A 118 14.51 -3.42 7.84
CA ARG A 118 14.27 -2.76 6.57
C ARG A 118 14.19 -1.26 6.71
N MET A 119 13.58 -0.76 7.78
CA MET A 119 13.50 0.67 8.04
C MET A 119 14.88 1.26 8.29
N GLN A 120 15.74 0.56 9.04
CA GLN A 120 17.10 1.01 9.36
C GLN A 120 18.00 1.02 8.13
N ALA A 121 17.73 0.20 7.14
CA ALA A 121 18.53 0.12 5.92
C ALA A 121 18.22 1.23 4.91
N ARG A 122 17.17 2.03 5.16
CA ARG A 122 16.77 3.10 4.25
C ARG A 122 17.54 4.39 4.50
N ASP A 123 17.77 5.16 3.44
CA ASP A 123 18.39 6.49 3.55
C ASP A 123 17.55 7.42 4.40
N HIS A 124 16.22 7.30 4.29
CA HIS A 124 15.28 8.07 5.09
C HIS A 124 14.68 7.16 6.13
N PHE A 125 15.45 6.92 7.18
CA PHE A 125 14.92 6.03 8.21
C PHE A 125 13.88 6.76 9.07
N MET A 126 12.89 6.01 9.50
CA MET A 126 11.88 6.50 10.44
C MET A 126 12.16 5.96 11.83
N PRO A 127 11.81 6.70 12.88
CA PRO A 127 12.01 6.19 14.24
C PRO A 127 11.27 4.87 14.46
N ALA A 128 11.85 3.99 15.27
CA ALA A 128 11.18 2.74 15.63
C ALA A 128 9.83 2.98 16.30
N SER A 129 9.68 4.10 16.99
CA SER A 129 8.41 4.47 17.62
C SER A 129 7.28 4.64 16.59
N LEU A 130 7.61 5.06 15.37
CA LEU A 130 6.61 5.18 14.31
C LEU A 130 6.08 3.81 13.92
N LEU A 131 6.95 2.81 13.82
CA LEU A 131 6.53 1.45 13.53
C LEU A 131 5.61 0.92 14.63
N ASP A 132 5.98 1.14 15.90
CA ASP A 132 5.14 0.72 17.02
C ASP A 132 3.76 1.37 16.94
N SER A 133 3.71 2.66 16.61
CA SER A 133 2.46 3.39 16.45
C SER A 133 1.62 2.80 15.31
N GLN A 134 2.24 2.48 14.19
CA GLN A 134 1.52 1.89 13.05
C GLN A 134 1.01 0.50 13.36
N LEU A 135 1.81 -0.33 14.04
CA LEU A 135 1.38 -1.67 14.43
C LEU A 135 0.20 -1.61 15.40
N ALA A 136 0.21 -0.63 16.30
CA ALA A 136 -0.91 -0.42 17.23
C ALA A 136 -2.16 0.07 16.51
N THR A 137 -2.01 0.81 15.42
CA THR A 137 -3.13 1.36 14.64
C THR A 137 -3.70 0.33 13.67
N LEU A 138 -2.87 -0.61 13.23
CA LEU A 138 -3.25 -1.58 12.18
C LEU A 138 -4.46 -2.42 12.60
N GLU A 139 -5.48 -2.36 11.76
CA GLU A 139 -6.63 -3.27 11.82
C GLU A 139 -6.50 -4.20 10.62
N GLU A 140 -6.22 -5.48 10.90
CA GLU A 140 -5.96 -6.42 9.81
C GLU A 140 -7.20 -6.57 8.92
N PRO A 141 -7.01 -6.54 7.58
CA PRO A 141 -8.14 -6.64 6.68
C PRO A 141 -8.74 -8.04 6.70
N THR A 142 -10.07 -8.12 6.54
CA THR A 142 -10.79 -9.38 6.52
C THR A 142 -11.61 -9.60 5.25
N LYS A 143 -11.72 -8.57 4.40
CA LYS A 143 -12.50 -8.64 3.15
C LYS A 143 -11.66 -8.17 1.98
N ASN A 144 -11.86 -8.80 0.83
CA ASN A 144 -11.21 -8.39 -0.44
C ASN A 144 -9.71 -8.23 -0.25
N CYS A 145 -9.08 -9.15 0.46
CA CYS A 145 -7.66 -9.04 0.76
C CYS A 145 -6.94 -10.37 0.60
N LEU A 146 -5.66 -10.26 0.24
CA LEU A 146 -4.72 -11.35 0.23
C LEU A 146 -3.59 -10.98 1.18
N ALA A 147 -3.39 -11.76 2.23
CA ALA A 147 -2.30 -11.53 3.18
C ALA A 147 -1.06 -12.26 2.68
N VAL A 148 0.06 -11.54 2.59
CA VAL A 148 1.30 -12.08 2.03
C VAL A 148 2.46 -11.75 2.96
N SER A 149 3.21 -12.77 3.36
CA SER A 149 4.41 -12.59 4.19
C SER A 149 5.55 -11.98 3.36
N ILE A 150 6.27 -11.04 3.97
CA ILE A 150 7.44 -10.44 3.34
C ILE A 150 8.74 -11.17 3.71
N GLU A 151 8.65 -12.24 4.52
CA GLU A 151 9.84 -12.96 4.95
C GLU A 151 10.57 -13.68 3.81
N PRO A 152 9.87 -14.27 2.81
CA PRO A 152 10.55 -14.88 1.68
C PRO A 152 11.25 -13.84 0.79
N PRO A 153 12.15 -14.27 -0.10
CA PRO A 153 12.73 -13.37 -1.10
C PRO A 153 11.66 -12.70 -1.95
N ILE A 154 11.97 -11.50 -2.45
CA ILE A 154 10.99 -10.69 -3.16
C ILE A 154 10.38 -11.42 -4.37
N GLU A 155 11.15 -12.23 -5.07
CA GLU A 155 10.65 -12.99 -6.23
C GLU A 155 9.54 -13.94 -5.83
N GLN A 156 9.64 -14.56 -4.65
CA GLN A 156 8.60 -15.43 -4.13
C GLN A 156 7.37 -14.66 -3.69
N VAL A 157 7.58 -13.48 -3.11
CA VAL A 157 6.47 -12.61 -2.72
C VAL A 157 5.64 -12.23 -3.95
N ILE A 158 6.32 -11.80 -5.00
CA ILE A 158 5.63 -11.41 -6.24
C ILE A 158 4.92 -12.61 -6.87
N ALA A 159 5.59 -13.77 -6.92
CA ALA A 159 5.00 -14.98 -7.49
C ALA A 159 3.74 -15.40 -6.74
N GLU A 160 3.77 -15.31 -5.42
CA GLU A 160 2.60 -15.66 -4.61
C GLU A 160 1.43 -14.73 -4.90
N ILE A 161 1.69 -13.42 -5.00
CA ILE A 161 0.64 -12.46 -5.30
C ILE A 161 0.02 -12.76 -6.66
N ILE A 162 0.86 -12.90 -7.68
CA ILE A 162 0.38 -13.15 -9.04
C ILE A 162 -0.45 -14.41 -9.13
N SER A 163 -0.01 -15.50 -8.49
CA SER A 163 -0.74 -16.76 -8.56
C SER A 163 -2.12 -16.70 -7.89
N ASN A 164 -2.37 -15.72 -7.05
CA ASN A 164 -3.64 -15.59 -6.32
C ASN A 164 -4.57 -14.52 -6.88
N ILE A 165 -4.07 -13.60 -7.71
CA ILE A 165 -4.90 -12.51 -8.24
C ILE A 165 -5.27 -12.67 -9.71
N ILE A 166 -4.69 -13.68 -10.36
CA ILE A 166 -4.94 -13.92 -11.79
C ILE A 166 -5.72 -15.21 -12.01
#